data_350b9423eb3163972785b1c19c2f603a
#
_entry.id   350b9423eb3163972785b1c19c2f603a
#
_cell.length_a   1.000
_cell.length_b   1.000
_cell.length_c   1.000
_cell.angle_alpha   90.00
_cell.angle_beta   90.00
_cell.angle_gamma   90.00
#
_symmetry.space_group_name_H-M   'P 1'
#
loop_
_entity.id
_entity.type
_entity.pdbx_description
1 polymer ?
#
loop_
_entity_poly.entity_id
_entity_poly.type
_entity_poly.pdbx_seq_one_letter_code
_entity_poly.pdbx_strand_id
1 'polypeptide(L)'
;MLLRKMVSVLLGLFLVFGVCFSAGAAGAGPVPAVTEKDVRLYTDGSKTVRDYRVVFIGGGNIPYVPVEDVGLFLEITDKYGSRPEYTAEGDHAVFSRGAYTMDFDFADDTITFNDFDGFFRQERLGLVDMVMGPESTYPLFERSSKSIDRYGKTLVMDLKPYGIDLVASDEGRFVPLQTVSDVVCNFNESPLYFCGDAVIVSEGLNEEERAIMSAGTWQWTADLADFSYRELCFVLDYQYGLKGIHGIEDFDTLFEETGLKREFLGAGALDADKALWQLIYFYIGDQHSQFLSLSPLSDRDAMREYAAEAGKGLEAGRRDAAMSDFLSAREKAYPEGIPAYEEIGDTAYITFDAFTDPLAETDYLAPVTEADNSGNDTVRLIQYACSRILREGSPVTNVVLDCSINSGGSTDAAQYVMSAFLGEADFSTRNTMTGAMSDAVYRADTNLDGIFDKQDSFAENGIRLFCLTSPLSFSCGNLVPCVFRASNKVTLLGQTSGGGSCSIHCFSTAYGTGFQISGYRRFSVMKNGSFYDIDTGAEPHFFIADPARYYDRKALTEFIHGIY
;
A
#
# COMPACT_ATOMS: atom_id res chain seq x y z
N MET A 1 40.03 -19.46 -15.49
CA MET A 1 41.50 -19.66 -15.44
C MET A 1 42.02 -18.73 -14.35
N LEU A 2 42.08 -19.23 -13.17
CA LEU A 2 43.25 -19.44 -12.30
C LEU A 2 44.00 -18.16 -11.90
N LEU A 3 43.89 -17.80 -10.58
CA LEU A 3 44.99 -17.65 -9.62
C LEU A 3 44.36 -17.26 -8.27
N ARG A 4 44.18 -18.18 -7.35
CA ARG A 4 45.07 -18.76 -6.33
C ARG A 4 45.64 -17.78 -5.30
N LYS A 5 44.99 -17.87 -4.11
CA LYS A 5 45.53 -18.02 -2.73
C LYS A 5 46.91 -17.45 -2.42
N MET A 6 46.95 -16.63 -1.37
CA MET A 6 47.99 -16.77 -0.34
C MET A 6 47.42 -16.42 1.05
N VAL A 7 47.57 -17.40 1.94
CA VAL A 7 47.31 -17.34 3.38
C VAL A 7 48.55 -16.74 4.05
N SER A 8 48.36 -15.85 5.00
CA SER A 8 49.39 -15.53 5.99
C SER A 8 48.75 -15.51 7.38
N VAL A 9 49.15 -16.53 8.16
CA VAL A 9 48.88 -16.67 9.59
C VAL A 9 49.81 -15.73 10.34
N LEU A 10 49.27 -14.85 11.19
CA LEU A 10 50.05 -14.18 12.25
C LEU A 10 49.36 -14.48 13.60
N LEU A 11 50.03 -15.37 14.37
CA LEU A 11 49.76 -15.55 15.78
C LEU A 11 50.19 -14.29 16.55
N GLY A 12 49.22 -13.64 17.22
CA GLY A 12 49.48 -12.60 18.22
C GLY A 12 49.00 -13.12 19.58
N LEU A 13 49.92 -13.36 20.50
CA LEU A 13 49.64 -13.60 21.91
C LEU A 13 48.90 -12.42 22.53
N PHE A 14 47.69 -12.62 23.04
CA PHE A 14 47.09 -11.69 23.98
C PHE A 14 47.22 -12.24 25.41
N LEU A 15 47.96 -11.47 26.22
CA LEU A 15 48.02 -11.61 27.68
C LEU A 15 46.62 -11.28 28.25
N VAL A 16 46.06 -12.25 28.95
CA VAL A 16 44.84 -12.10 29.75
C VAL A 16 45.22 -11.38 31.04
N PHE A 17 44.89 -10.10 31.16
CA PHE A 17 44.79 -9.42 32.48
C PHE A 17 43.35 -9.63 32.97
N GLY A 18 43.20 -10.53 33.91
CA GLY A 18 41.97 -10.68 34.68
C GLY A 18 41.73 -9.46 35.56
N VAL A 19 40.80 -8.61 35.20
CA VAL A 19 40.22 -7.62 36.11
C VAL A 19 38.92 -8.22 36.64
N CYS A 20 38.94 -8.65 37.89
CA CYS A 20 37.72 -8.97 38.62
C CYS A 20 36.89 -7.69 38.79
N PHE A 21 35.85 -7.52 38.00
CA PHE A 21 34.79 -6.61 38.33
C PHE A 21 33.87 -7.27 39.35
N SER A 22 33.89 -6.75 40.59
CA SER A 22 32.84 -7.02 41.57
C SER A 22 31.53 -6.49 40.98
N ALA A 23 30.51 -7.36 40.89
CA ALA A 23 29.14 -6.96 40.61
C ALA A 23 28.66 -6.04 41.75
N GLY A 24 28.86 -4.76 41.55
CA GLY A 24 28.13 -3.72 42.30
C GLY A 24 26.73 -3.67 41.69
N ALA A 25 25.69 -3.72 42.53
CA ALA A 25 24.34 -3.43 42.13
C ALA A 25 24.34 -2.15 41.30
N ALA A 26 23.87 -2.24 40.04
CA ALA A 26 23.64 -1.07 39.22
C ALA A 26 22.59 -0.22 39.97
N GLY A 27 23.01 0.88 40.55
CA GLY A 27 22.09 1.89 41.04
C GLY A 27 21.31 2.41 39.83
N ALA A 28 20.01 2.46 39.96
CA ALA A 28 19.15 3.11 38.98
C ALA A 28 19.72 4.51 38.72
N GLY A 29 20.04 4.80 37.43
CA GLY A 29 20.43 6.15 37.02
C GLY A 29 19.29 7.13 37.34
N PRO A 30 19.55 8.43 37.37
CA PRO A 30 18.49 9.40 37.60
C PRO A 30 17.40 9.19 36.54
N VAL A 31 16.14 9.09 36.99
CA VAL A 31 14.97 9.00 36.11
C VAL A 31 15.01 10.21 35.16
N PRO A 32 14.96 10.02 33.85
CA PRO A 32 15.05 11.14 32.92
C PRO A 32 13.85 12.08 33.12
N ALA A 33 14.12 13.39 33.19
CA ALA A 33 13.10 14.40 33.39
C ALA A 33 12.11 14.38 32.22
N VAL A 34 10.81 14.40 32.50
CA VAL A 34 9.72 14.53 31.52
C VAL A 34 9.35 16.02 31.43
N THR A 35 9.25 16.53 30.18
CA THR A 35 8.80 17.89 29.90
C THR A 35 7.59 17.84 28.99
N GLU A 36 6.47 18.42 29.45
CA GLU A 36 5.23 18.47 28.70
C GLU A 36 5.19 19.71 27.79
N LYS A 37 4.57 19.55 26.62
CA LYS A 37 4.27 20.66 25.69
C LYS A 37 2.84 20.55 25.20
N ASP A 38 2.06 21.62 25.38
CA ASP A 38 0.73 21.72 24.79
C ASP A 38 0.84 21.98 23.27
N VAL A 39 0.07 21.25 22.50
CA VAL A 39 0.03 21.32 21.04
C VAL A 39 -1.43 21.21 20.55
N ARG A 40 -1.66 21.43 19.27
CA ARG A 40 -2.97 21.22 18.63
C ARG A 40 -2.98 19.89 17.90
N LEU A 41 -4.01 19.07 18.10
CA LEU A 41 -4.26 17.85 17.33
C LEU A 41 -5.33 18.14 16.27
N TYR A 42 -4.95 17.97 15.00
CA TYR A 42 -5.81 18.15 13.82
C TYR A 42 -6.17 16.79 13.23
N THR A 43 -7.46 16.60 12.92
CA THR A 43 -8.00 15.38 12.32
C THR A 43 -9.03 15.75 11.25
N ASP A 44 -9.47 14.79 10.44
CA ASP A 44 -10.52 14.95 9.42
C ASP A 44 -10.22 16.07 8.40
N GLY A 45 -9.00 16.12 7.89
CA GLY A 45 -8.60 17.18 6.95
C GLY A 45 -8.58 18.56 7.58
N SER A 46 -8.15 18.68 8.84
CA SER A 46 -8.12 19.88 9.68
C SER A 46 -9.48 20.42 10.13
N LYS A 47 -10.58 19.70 9.87
CA LYS A 47 -11.93 20.11 10.29
C LYS A 47 -12.17 19.99 11.79
N THR A 48 -11.51 19.04 12.43
CA THR A 48 -11.57 18.81 13.88
C THR A 48 -10.26 19.19 14.51
N VAL A 49 -10.29 20.06 15.53
CA VAL A 49 -9.11 20.53 16.25
C VAL A 49 -9.36 20.41 17.74
N ARG A 50 -8.40 19.83 18.46
CA ARG A 50 -8.45 19.71 19.93
C ARG A 50 -7.12 20.07 20.56
N ASP A 51 -7.14 20.44 21.84
CA ASP A 51 -5.93 20.58 22.65
C ASP A 51 -5.36 19.18 22.90
N TYR A 52 -4.06 19.04 22.75
CA TYR A 52 -3.34 17.80 22.99
C TYR A 52 -2.00 18.09 23.66
N ARG A 53 -1.35 17.07 24.19
CA ARG A 53 -0.08 17.24 24.86
C ARG A 53 0.89 16.16 24.42
N VAL A 54 2.09 16.57 24.04
CA VAL A 54 3.24 15.69 23.82
C VAL A 54 4.25 15.88 24.95
N VAL A 55 5.10 14.89 25.15
CA VAL A 55 6.16 14.94 26.14
C VAL A 55 7.53 14.80 25.49
N PHE A 56 8.54 15.39 26.11
CA PHE A 56 9.95 15.24 25.74
C PHE A 56 10.70 14.67 26.93
N ILE A 57 11.60 13.73 26.70
CA ILE A 57 12.25 12.94 27.74
C ILE A 57 13.76 13.27 27.76
N GLY A 58 14.31 13.47 28.96
CA GLY A 58 15.74 13.72 29.15
C GLY A 58 16.26 15.00 28.49
N GLY A 59 15.40 15.96 28.16
CA GLY A 59 15.79 17.19 27.46
C GLY A 59 16.07 16.98 25.96
N GLY A 60 15.72 15.81 25.40
CA GLY A 60 15.78 15.53 23.95
C GLY A 60 14.70 16.26 23.16
N ASN A 61 14.77 16.13 21.83
CA ASN A 61 13.83 16.76 20.90
C ASN A 61 12.85 15.77 20.27
N ILE A 62 12.82 14.51 20.73
CA ILE A 62 11.91 13.50 20.23
C ILE A 62 10.57 13.62 20.97
N PRO A 63 9.44 13.79 20.27
CA PRO A 63 8.13 13.82 20.89
C PRO A 63 7.68 12.40 21.26
N TYR A 64 7.20 12.24 22.48
CA TYR A 64 6.55 11.03 22.99
C TYR A 64 5.10 11.34 23.34
N VAL A 65 4.30 10.29 23.43
CA VAL A 65 2.93 10.35 23.94
C VAL A 65 2.75 9.35 25.08
N PRO A 66 1.85 9.61 26.04
CA PRO A 66 1.45 8.60 27.00
C PRO A 66 0.92 7.36 26.29
N VAL A 67 1.32 6.16 26.73
CA VAL A 67 0.90 4.91 26.05
C VAL A 67 -0.61 4.74 26.02
N GLU A 68 -1.33 5.20 27.04
CA GLU A 68 -2.81 5.18 27.07
C GLU A 68 -3.46 5.96 25.92
N ASP A 69 -2.77 6.95 25.35
CA ASP A 69 -3.24 7.73 24.21
C ASP A 69 -3.17 6.98 22.88
N VAL A 70 -2.49 5.84 22.81
CA VAL A 70 -2.55 4.93 21.66
C VAL A 70 -3.99 4.54 21.35
N GLY A 71 -4.83 4.36 22.39
CA GLY A 71 -6.26 4.11 22.23
C GLY A 71 -7.02 5.26 21.55
N LEU A 72 -6.60 6.52 21.77
CA LEU A 72 -7.15 7.70 21.10
C LEU A 72 -6.77 7.70 19.61
N PHE A 73 -5.52 7.41 19.28
CA PHE A 73 -5.09 7.35 17.86
C PHE A 73 -5.77 6.21 17.11
N LEU A 74 -5.96 5.05 17.74
CA LEU A 74 -6.76 3.95 17.18
C LEU A 74 -8.21 4.38 16.92
N GLU A 75 -8.84 5.14 17.84
CA GLU A 75 -10.21 5.65 17.64
C GLU A 75 -10.31 6.66 16.49
N ILE A 76 -9.30 7.52 16.34
CA ILE A 76 -9.26 8.54 15.28
C ILE A 76 -9.03 7.91 13.91
N THR A 77 -8.12 6.97 13.80
CA THR A 77 -7.67 6.41 12.51
C THR A 77 -8.48 5.19 12.07
N ASP A 78 -8.99 4.40 12.99
CA ASP A 78 -9.81 3.22 12.71
C ASP A 78 -11.30 3.55 12.77
N LYS A 79 -11.83 4.04 11.66
CA LYS A 79 -13.24 4.45 11.52
C LYS A 79 -14.25 3.32 11.77
N TYR A 80 -13.82 2.08 11.65
CA TYR A 80 -14.69 0.90 11.73
C TYR A 80 -14.40 0.03 12.95
N GLY A 81 -13.30 0.31 13.66
CA GLY A 81 -12.87 -0.43 14.82
C GLY A 81 -13.59 -0.01 16.10
N SER A 82 -13.75 -0.93 17.04
CA SER A 82 -14.12 -0.59 18.41
C SER A 82 -12.89 -0.05 19.15
N ARG A 83 -13.12 0.90 20.05
CA ARG A 83 -12.06 1.33 20.98
C ARG A 83 -11.54 0.11 21.75
N PRO A 84 -10.23 -0.16 21.79
CA PRO A 84 -9.70 -1.29 22.53
C PRO A 84 -9.81 -1.06 24.04
N GLU A 85 -9.96 -2.15 24.80
CA GLU A 85 -9.75 -2.12 26.24
C GLU A 85 -8.26 -1.94 26.53
N TYR A 86 -7.94 -1.15 27.55
CA TYR A 86 -6.57 -0.85 27.95
C TYR A 86 -6.31 -1.34 29.39
N THR A 87 -5.19 -2.03 29.57
CA THR A 87 -4.68 -2.43 30.90
C THR A 87 -3.18 -2.22 30.94
N ALA A 88 -2.63 -1.87 32.12
CA ALA A 88 -1.20 -1.74 32.32
C ALA A 88 -0.80 -2.39 33.65
N GLU A 89 0.19 -3.30 33.60
CA GLU A 89 0.70 -4.01 34.76
C GLU A 89 2.21 -4.28 34.60
N GLY A 90 2.99 -3.96 35.62
CA GLY A 90 4.45 -4.09 35.57
C GLY A 90 5.04 -3.26 34.43
N ASP A 91 5.81 -3.88 33.55
CA ASP A 91 6.43 -3.23 32.39
C ASP A 91 5.57 -3.35 31.11
N HIS A 92 4.35 -3.86 31.20
CA HIS A 92 3.45 -4.09 30.09
C HIS A 92 2.31 -3.09 30.02
N ALA A 93 1.92 -2.70 28.80
CA ALA A 93 0.71 -1.95 28.48
C ALA A 93 -0.02 -2.63 27.32
N VAL A 94 -1.19 -3.18 27.61
CA VAL A 94 -1.93 -4.07 26.70
C VAL A 94 -3.23 -3.42 26.23
N PHE A 95 -3.39 -3.37 24.91
CA PHE A 95 -4.64 -3.03 24.25
C PHE A 95 -5.30 -4.30 23.73
N SER A 96 -6.60 -4.47 24.01
CA SER A 96 -7.33 -5.69 23.66
C SER A 96 -8.59 -5.37 22.87
N ARG A 97 -8.82 -6.13 21.80
CA ARG A 97 -10.04 -6.16 21.01
C ARG A 97 -10.55 -7.61 20.98
N GLY A 98 -11.35 -7.98 21.99
CA GLY A 98 -11.77 -9.37 22.21
C GLY A 98 -10.57 -10.28 22.49
N ALA A 99 -10.31 -11.26 21.63
CA ALA A 99 -9.19 -12.19 21.76
C ALA A 99 -7.85 -11.64 21.21
N TYR A 100 -7.88 -10.51 20.53
CA TYR A 100 -6.71 -9.93 19.86
C TYR A 100 -6.06 -8.87 20.74
N THR A 101 -4.74 -8.94 20.86
CA THR A 101 -3.97 -8.05 21.75
C THR A 101 -2.80 -7.41 21.04
N MET A 102 -2.51 -6.17 21.45
CA MET A 102 -1.28 -5.44 21.16
C MET A 102 -0.66 -5.08 22.50
N ASP A 103 0.55 -5.56 22.78
CA ASP A 103 1.27 -5.42 24.04
C ASP A 103 2.56 -4.62 23.83
N PHE A 104 2.72 -3.53 24.57
CA PHE A 104 3.94 -2.74 24.68
C PHE A 104 4.71 -3.21 25.90
N ASP A 105 5.89 -3.80 25.70
CA ASP A 105 6.81 -4.21 26.76
C ASP A 105 7.93 -3.19 26.90
N PHE A 106 7.90 -2.43 28.01
CA PHE A 106 8.82 -1.35 28.32
C PHE A 106 10.16 -1.85 28.91
N ALA A 107 10.27 -3.13 29.28
CA ALA A 107 11.54 -3.71 29.72
C ALA A 107 12.37 -4.21 28.52
N ASP A 108 11.67 -4.71 27.52
CA ASP A 108 12.30 -5.32 26.34
C ASP A 108 12.21 -4.47 25.08
N ASP A 109 11.58 -3.27 25.12
CA ASP A 109 11.33 -2.39 23.97
C ASP A 109 10.71 -3.15 22.80
N THR A 110 9.62 -3.87 23.04
CA THR A 110 8.92 -4.62 22.00
C THR A 110 7.45 -4.25 21.93
N ILE A 111 6.89 -4.38 20.71
CA ILE A 111 5.45 -4.30 20.48
C ILE A 111 4.99 -5.64 19.91
N THR A 112 4.16 -6.36 20.67
CA THR A 112 3.74 -7.72 20.33
C THR A 112 2.27 -7.77 19.98
N PHE A 113 1.94 -8.26 18.79
CA PHE A 113 0.59 -8.63 18.40
C PHE A 113 0.45 -10.15 18.47
N ASN A 114 -0.54 -10.65 19.21
CA ASN A 114 -0.84 -12.08 19.19
C ASN A 114 -1.43 -12.51 17.84
N ASP A 115 -2.22 -11.63 17.21
CA ASP A 115 -2.68 -11.73 15.83
C ASP A 115 -2.86 -10.30 15.28
N PHE A 116 -1.94 -9.85 14.42
CA PHE A 116 -1.92 -8.51 13.86
C PHE A 116 -3.17 -8.22 13.00
N ASP A 117 -3.48 -9.14 12.08
CA ASP A 117 -4.63 -8.97 11.20
C ASP A 117 -5.95 -9.01 11.99
N GLY A 118 -6.05 -9.89 13.00
CA GLY A 118 -7.21 -9.96 13.89
C GLY A 118 -7.39 -8.70 14.73
N PHE A 119 -6.31 -8.13 15.24
CA PHE A 119 -6.38 -6.91 16.06
C PHE A 119 -6.94 -5.71 15.28
N PHE A 120 -6.50 -5.49 14.06
CA PHE A 120 -6.94 -4.36 13.24
C PHE A 120 -8.24 -4.63 12.49
N ARG A 121 -8.47 -5.85 12.00
CA ARG A 121 -9.64 -6.18 11.17
C ARG A 121 -10.84 -6.72 11.95
N GLN A 122 -10.65 -7.20 13.17
CA GLN A 122 -11.70 -7.78 14.02
C GLN A 122 -12.63 -8.76 13.27
N GLU A 123 -12.05 -9.69 12.51
CA GLU A 123 -12.78 -10.60 11.61
C GLU A 123 -13.55 -9.89 10.47
N ARG A 124 -13.41 -8.60 10.34
CA ARG A 124 -14.03 -7.88 9.22
C ARG A 124 -13.35 -8.25 7.92
N LEU A 125 -14.07 -8.97 7.12
CA LEU A 125 -14.51 -8.56 5.83
C LEU A 125 -13.38 -8.55 4.79
N GLY A 126 -13.56 -9.37 3.76
CA GLY A 126 -12.93 -9.08 2.49
C GLY A 126 -13.24 -7.62 2.10
N LEU A 127 -12.36 -7.00 1.34
CA LEU A 127 -12.48 -5.63 0.82
C LEU A 127 -13.84 -5.35 0.16
N VAL A 128 -14.46 -6.36 -0.39
CA VAL A 128 -15.71 -6.32 -1.17
C VAL A 128 -16.96 -6.02 -0.33
N ASP A 129 -16.93 -6.24 0.96
CA ASP A 129 -18.09 -5.95 1.81
C ASP A 129 -18.27 -4.43 2.03
N MET A 130 -17.39 -3.59 1.47
CA MET A 130 -17.46 -2.13 1.58
C MET A 130 -18.32 -1.48 0.48
N VAL A 131 -18.59 -2.17 -0.63
CA VAL A 131 -19.34 -1.60 -1.77
C VAL A 131 -20.79 -1.25 -1.42
N MET A 132 -21.35 -1.96 -0.44
CA MET A 132 -22.72 -1.71 0.05
C MET A 132 -22.63 -1.42 1.53
N GLY A 133 -22.80 -0.17 1.93
CA GLY A 133 -22.80 0.22 3.33
C GLY A 133 -23.73 -0.65 4.19
N PRO A 134 -23.59 -0.62 5.54
CA PRO A 134 -24.33 -1.49 6.46
C PRO A 134 -25.85 -1.34 6.40
N GLU A 135 -26.35 -0.34 5.69
CA GLU A 135 -27.79 -0.06 5.51
C GLU A 135 -28.36 -0.71 4.24
N SER A 136 -27.54 -1.28 3.37
CA SER A 136 -28.03 -1.94 2.15
C SER A 136 -28.63 -3.30 2.48
N THR A 137 -29.84 -3.51 2.00
CA THR A 137 -30.57 -4.80 2.13
C THR A 137 -30.25 -5.77 1.00
N TYR A 138 -29.50 -5.32 -0.01
CA TYR A 138 -29.19 -6.11 -1.18
C TYR A 138 -27.71 -5.96 -1.58
N PRO A 139 -26.88 -6.98 -1.39
CA PRO A 139 -25.46 -6.93 -1.77
C PRO A 139 -25.28 -7.15 -3.28
N LEU A 140 -24.39 -6.36 -3.90
CA LEU A 140 -23.95 -6.60 -5.29
C LEU A 140 -23.03 -7.83 -5.42
N PHE A 141 -22.55 -8.32 -4.30
CA PHE A 141 -21.63 -9.45 -4.22
C PHE A 141 -22.12 -10.52 -3.25
N GLU A 142 -21.85 -11.77 -3.62
CA GLU A 142 -21.89 -12.90 -2.72
C GLU A 142 -20.47 -13.46 -2.54
N ARG A 143 -20.03 -13.61 -1.30
CA ARG A 143 -18.83 -14.39 -1.03
C ARG A 143 -19.20 -15.88 -1.04
N SER A 144 -18.89 -16.56 -2.14
CA SER A 144 -19.25 -17.97 -2.34
C SER A 144 -18.40 -18.90 -1.49
N SER A 145 -17.14 -18.55 -1.23
CA SER A 145 -16.25 -19.28 -0.32
C SER A 145 -15.14 -18.39 0.23
N LYS A 146 -14.64 -18.75 1.41
CA LYS A 146 -13.42 -18.20 1.99
C LYS A 146 -12.68 -19.31 2.68
N SER A 147 -11.39 -19.42 2.43
CA SER A 147 -10.47 -20.27 3.18
C SER A 147 -9.36 -19.42 3.81
N ILE A 148 -8.90 -19.87 4.97
CA ILE A 148 -7.67 -19.37 5.58
C ILE A 148 -6.63 -20.44 5.41
N ASP A 149 -5.72 -20.25 4.45
CA ASP A 149 -4.67 -21.21 4.15
C ASP A 149 -3.62 -21.26 5.26
N ARG A 150 -3.36 -20.11 5.87
CA ARG A 150 -2.38 -20.00 6.93
C ARG A 150 -2.76 -18.86 7.87
N TYR A 151 -2.84 -19.19 9.16
CA TYR A 151 -2.87 -18.21 10.22
C TYR A 151 -1.50 -17.54 10.37
N GLY A 152 -1.49 -16.25 10.69
CA GLY A 152 -0.27 -15.51 10.95
C GLY A 152 0.44 -16.02 12.19
N LYS A 153 1.72 -15.71 12.27
CA LYS A 153 2.48 -15.87 13.50
C LYS A 153 2.20 -14.68 14.42
N THR A 154 2.40 -14.87 15.72
CA THR A 154 2.58 -13.73 16.62
C THR A 154 3.65 -12.81 16.04
N LEU A 155 3.31 -11.53 15.90
CA LEU A 155 4.23 -10.52 15.41
C LEU A 155 4.87 -9.83 16.61
N VAL A 156 6.18 -9.94 16.72
CA VAL A 156 6.98 -9.18 17.68
C VAL A 156 7.78 -8.15 16.89
N MET A 157 7.50 -6.89 17.11
CA MET A 157 8.29 -5.77 16.61
C MET A 157 9.32 -5.41 17.66
N ASP A 158 10.57 -5.82 17.45
CA ASP A 158 11.71 -5.55 18.34
C ASP A 158 12.31 -4.18 17.98
N LEU A 159 12.21 -3.22 18.88
CA LEU A 159 12.67 -1.86 18.70
C LEU A 159 14.14 -1.67 19.08
N LYS A 160 14.70 -2.58 19.92
CA LYS A 160 16.10 -2.51 20.40
C LYS A 160 17.14 -2.44 19.29
N PRO A 161 17.07 -3.25 18.21
CA PRO A 161 18.05 -3.18 17.12
C PRO A 161 18.11 -1.81 16.46
N TYR A 162 16.99 -1.08 16.49
CA TYR A 162 16.89 0.27 15.94
C TYR A 162 17.19 1.36 16.98
N GLY A 163 17.42 1.01 18.26
CA GLY A 163 17.64 1.98 19.33
C GLY A 163 16.43 2.91 19.54
N ILE A 164 15.23 2.39 19.37
CA ILE A 164 13.98 3.06 19.67
C ILE A 164 13.52 2.59 21.05
N ASP A 165 13.44 3.51 22.01
CA ASP A 165 13.16 3.21 23.41
C ASP A 165 11.69 3.47 23.76
N LEU A 166 11.04 2.51 24.40
CA LEU A 166 9.80 2.69 25.15
C LEU A 166 10.18 3.11 26.58
N VAL A 167 9.67 4.25 27.04
CA VAL A 167 10.12 4.82 28.31
C VAL A 167 9.11 4.63 29.44
N ALA A 168 9.49 3.90 30.49
CA ALA A 168 8.72 3.81 31.73
C ALA A 168 9.42 4.63 32.83
N SER A 169 8.63 5.44 33.55
CA SER A 169 9.09 6.28 34.68
C SER A 169 8.02 6.37 35.76
N ASP A 170 8.34 7.03 36.88
CA ASP A 170 7.34 7.33 37.90
C ASP A 170 6.24 8.30 37.41
N GLU A 171 6.51 9.04 36.32
CA GLU A 171 5.56 9.99 35.70
C GLU A 171 4.63 9.33 34.66
N GLY A 172 4.95 8.10 34.24
CA GLY A 172 4.11 7.36 33.26
C GLY A 172 4.92 6.46 32.33
N ARG A 173 4.22 5.92 31.34
CA ARG A 173 4.78 5.14 30.23
C ARG A 173 4.60 5.89 28.93
N PHE A 174 5.66 6.01 28.16
CA PHE A 174 5.70 6.87 26.98
C PHE A 174 6.23 6.11 25.76
N VAL A 175 5.57 6.34 24.63
CA VAL A 175 5.93 5.77 23.33
C VAL A 175 6.31 6.92 22.39
N PRO A 176 7.35 6.82 21.56
CA PRO A 176 7.64 7.86 20.57
C PRO A 176 6.43 8.09 19.66
N LEU A 177 6.10 9.35 19.40
CA LEU A 177 4.95 9.72 18.56
C LEU A 177 5.08 9.09 17.14
N GLN A 178 6.29 9.04 16.59
CA GLN A 178 6.55 8.43 15.28
C GLN A 178 6.30 6.92 15.31
N THR A 179 6.71 6.22 16.36
CA THR A 179 6.44 4.77 16.50
C THR A 179 4.93 4.49 16.55
N VAL A 180 4.14 5.36 17.23
CA VAL A 180 2.68 5.26 17.20
C VAL A 180 2.12 5.50 15.79
N SER A 181 2.65 6.48 15.06
CA SER A 181 2.32 6.71 13.66
C SER A 181 2.53 5.44 12.82
N ASP A 182 3.71 4.84 12.93
CA ASP A 182 4.18 3.78 12.06
C ASP A 182 3.56 2.42 12.37
N VAL A 183 3.24 2.14 13.64
CA VAL A 183 2.68 0.84 14.07
C VAL A 183 1.16 0.85 14.15
N VAL A 184 0.57 2.00 14.51
CA VAL A 184 -0.86 2.08 14.87
C VAL A 184 -1.68 2.81 13.81
N CYS A 185 -1.28 4.02 13.44
CA CYS A 185 -2.08 4.88 12.57
C CYS A 185 -2.00 4.47 11.11
N ASN A 186 -0.89 3.89 10.73
CA ASN A 186 -0.58 3.55 9.35
C ASN A 186 -1.40 2.39 8.78
N PHE A 187 -1.97 1.55 9.62
CA PHE A 187 -2.90 0.51 9.18
C PHE A 187 -4.07 1.10 8.36
N ASN A 188 -4.54 2.29 8.74
CA ASN A 188 -5.62 3.02 8.07
C ASN A 188 -5.10 4.18 7.20
N GLU A 189 -3.85 4.12 6.75
CA GLU A 189 -3.22 5.09 5.85
C GLU A 189 -3.28 6.53 6.39
N SER A 190 -3.25 6.69 7.72
CA SER A 190 -3.39 7.98 8.40
C SER A 190 -2.18 8.31 9.28
N PRO A 191 -0.96 8.47 8.70
CA PRO A 191 0.23 8.80 9.45
C PRO A 191 0.10 10.11 10.24
N LEU A 192 0.93 10.26 11.26
CA LEU A 192 1.00 11.45 12.11
C LEU A 192 2.12 12.36 11.62
N TYR A 193 1.82 13.64 11.45
CA TYR A 193 2.81 14.67 11.14
C TYR A 193 2.97 15.59 12.35
N PHE A 194 4.22 15.86 12.74
CA PHE A 194 4.53 16.76 13.84
C PHE A 194 5.35 17.96 13.37
N CYS A 195 4.98 19.18 13.81
CA CYS A 195 5.69 20.40 13.45
C CYS A 195 6.17 21.24 14.67
N GLY A 196 6.16 20.61 15.84
CA GLY A 196 6.52 21.28 17.09
C GLY A 196 5.31 21.85 17.85
N ASP A 197 4.34 22.44 17.18
CA ASP A 197 3.16 23.08 17.79
C ASP A 197 1.85 22.35 17.44
N ALA A 198 1.90 21.41 16.51
CA ALA A 198 0.75 20.62 16.10
C ALA A 198 1.13 19.16 15.79
N VAL A 199 0.16 18.26 15.99
CA VAL A 199 0.08 16.91 15.45
C VAL A 199 -1.06 16.89 14.45
N ILE A 200 -0.82 16.40 13.24
CA ILE A 200 -1.82 16.28 12.18
C ILE A 200 -1.95 14.81 11.81
N VAL A 201 -3.17 14.29 11.80
CA VAL A 201 -3.52 12.94 11.33
C VAL A 201 -4.04 13.08 9.90
N SER A 202 -3.31 12.58 8.90
CA SER A 202 -3.67 12.77 7.49
C SER A 202 -3.01 11.72 6.60
N GLU A 203 -3.74 11.15 5.65
CA GLU A 203 -3.21 10.29 4.59
C GLU A 203 -2.21 11.04 3.69
N GLY A 204 -2.51 12.30 3.40
CA GLY A 204 -1.64 13.20 2.66
C GLY A 204 -2.02 14.65 2.91
N LEU A 205 -1.04 15.45 3.34
CA LEU A 205 -1.26 16.83 3.75
C LEU A 205 -1.94 17.66 2.65
N ASN A 206 -3.12 18.20 2.94
CA ASN A 206 -3.80 19.18 2.09
C ASN A 206 -3.12 20.57 2.20
N GLU A 207 -3.65 21.58 1.51
CA GLU A 207 -3.05 22.92 1.48
C GLU A 207 -3.07 23.59 2.86
N GLU A 208 -4.17 23.45 3.62
CA GLU A 208 -4.31 24.02 4.97
C GLU A 208 -3.36 23.31 5.95
N GLU A 209 -3.28 21.98 5.90
CA GLU A 209 -2.38 21.19 6.73
C GLU A 209 -0.91 21.50 6.44
N ARG A 210 -0.55 21.67 5.16
CA ARG A 210 0.81 22.14 4.79
C ARG A 210 1.11 23.53 5.32
N ALA A 211 0.12 24.41 5.36
CA ALA A 211 0.30 25.76 5.96
C ALA A 211 0.52 25.67 7.47
N ILE A 212 -0.23 24.81 8.19
CA ILE A 212 -0.04 24.54 9.63
C ILE A 212 1.37 24.00 9.87
N MET A 213 1.78 22.97 9.12
CA MET A 213 3.11 22.39 9.22
C MET A 213 4.22 23.43 9.03
N SER A 214 4.08 24.30 8.03
CA SER A 214 5.08 25.33 7.70
C SER A 214 5.15 26.47 8.74
N ALA A 215 4.10 26.67 9.52
CA ALA A 215 4.06 27.66 10.61
C ALA A 215 4.64 27.14 11.92
N GLY A 216 4.94 25.84 12.00
CA GLY A 216 5.45 25.19 13.22
C GLY A 216 6.85 25.65 13.64
N THR A 217 7.17 25.37 14.90
CA THR A 217 8.44 25.75 15.53
C THR A 217 9.49 24.64 15.55
N TRP A 218 9.19 23.52 14.87
CA TRP A 218 10.07 22.35 14.82
C TRP A 218 11.43 22.68 14.19
N GLN A 219 12.49 22.05 14.62
CA GLN A 219 13.84 22.32 14.14
C GLN A 219 14.59 21.01 13.90
N TRP A 220 15.42 21.02 12.88
CA TRP A 220 16.35 19.93 12.63
C TRP A 220 17.44 19.90 13.69
N THR A 221 17.64 18.74 14.30
CA THR A 221 18.69 18.49 15.30
C THR A 221 19.33 17.14 15.03
N ALA A 222 20.52 16.89 15.56
CA ALA A 222 21.24 15.64 15.34
C ALA A 222 20.51 14.41 15.92
N ASP A 223 19.85 14.57 17.07
CA ASP A 223 19.04 13.52 17.69
C ASP A 223 17.75 13.23 16.89
N LEU A 224 17.11 14.26 16.34
CA LEU A 224 15.98 14.07 15.43
C LEU A 224 16.41 13.34 14.16
N ALA A 225 17.56 13.68 13.58
CA ALA A 225 18.09 13.00 12.38
C ALA A 225 18.36 11.52 12.66
N ASP A 226 19.05 11.21 13.77
CA ASP A 226 19.36 9.82 14.16
C ASP A 226 18.09 9.03 14.46
N PHE A 227 17.18 9.59 15.24
CA PHE A 227 15.89 8.96 15.55
C PHE A 227 15.07 8.70 14.27
N SER A 228 14.91 9.70 13.40
CA SER A 228 14.15 9.56 12.17
C SER A 228 14.75 8.53 11.21
N TYR A 229 16.08 8.46 11.15
CA TYR A 229 16.77 7.43 10.39
C TYR A 229 16.46 6.01 10.91
N ARG A 230 16.48 5.84 12.22
CA ARG A 230 16.20 4.55 12.89
C ARG A 230 14.75 4.12 12.71
N GLU A 231 13.80 5.04 12.87
CA GLU A 231 12.37 4.79 12.57
C GLU A 231 12.16 4.43 11.11
N LEU A 232 12.85 5.10 10.18
CA LEU A 232 12.76 4.76 8.75
C LEU A 232 13.28 3.33 8.48
N CYS A 233 14.41 2.92 9.07
CA CYS A 233 14.89 1.55 8.96
C CYS A 233 13.87 0.56 9.53
N PHE A 234 13.35 0.85 10.73
CA PHE A 234 12.36 0.01 11.39
C PHE A 234 11.11 -0.19 10.53
N VAL A 235 10.50 0.91 10.07
CA VAL A 235 9.25 0.81 9.31
C VAL A 235 9.44 0.10 7.96
N LEU A 236 10.53 0.37 7.27
CA LEU A 236 10.81 -0.28 5.99
C LEU A 236 11.14 -1.77 6.15
N ASP A 237 11.87 -2.15 7.21
CA ASP A 237 12.20 -3.54 7.47
C ASP A 237 10.98 -4.41 7.77
N TYR A 238 9.99 -3.87 8.48
CA TYR A 238 8.76 -4.60 8.78
C TYR A 238 7.70 -4.47 7.70
N GLN A 239 7.54 -3.30 7.08
CA GLN A 239 6.33 -2.99 6.32
C GLN A 239 6.53 -2.89 4.80
N TYR A 240 7.76 -2.84 4.29
CA TYR A 240 7.98 -2.86 2.84
C TYR A 240 7.73 -4.27 2.27
N GLY A 241 6.60 -4.46 1.59
CA GLY A 241 6.09 -5.77 1.15
C GLY A 241 6.93 -6.45 0.06
N LEU A 242 7.75 -5.69 -0.68
CA LEU A 242 8.63 -6.22 -1.73
C LEU A 242 10.08 -6.45 -1.26
N LYS A 243 10.38 -6.22 0.02
CA LYS A 243 11.72 -6.37 0.60
C LYS A 243 12.41 -7.67 0.17
N GLY A 244 11.73 -8.81 0.35
CA GLY A 244 12.27 -10.12 -0.01
C GLY A 244 12.43 -10.34 -1.53
N ILE A 245 11.55 -9.76 -2.36
CA ILE A 245 11.64 -9.84 -3.83
C ILE A 245 12.81 -9.03 -4.35
N HIS A 246 13.05 -7.85 -3.78
CA HIS A 246 14.18 -6.99 -4.12
C HIS A 246 15.50 -7.47 -3.52
N GLY A 247 15.49 -8.55 -2.73
CA GLY A 247 16.69 -9.11 -2.11
C GLY A 247 17.30 -8.22 -1.04
N ILE A 248 16.52 -7.34 -0.43
CA ILE A 248 16.96 -6.45 0.65
C ILE A 248 16.94 -7.26 1.95
N GLU A 249 18.07 -7.40 2.61
CA GLU A 249 18.21 -8.09 3.90
C GLU A 249 17.66 -7.20 5.02
N ASP A 250 18.19 -5.98 5.13
CA ASP A 250 17.72 -4.90 5.99
C ASP A 250 18.06 -3.54 5.37
N PHE A 251 17.34 -2.50 5.79
CA PHE A 251 17.51 -1.18 5.20
C PHE A 251 18.72 -0.42 5.76
N ASP A 252 19.20 -0.69 6.96
CA ASP A 252 20.44 -0.08 7.48
C ASP A 252 21.64 -0.50 6.60
N THR A 253 21.73 -1.79 6.26
CA THR A 253 22.74 -2.33 5.33
C THR A 253 22.62 -1.69 3.95
N LEU A 254 21.40 -1.62 3.38
CA LEU A 254 21.18 -0.97 2.09
C LEU A 254 21.64 0.50 2.11
N PHE A 255 21.32 1.24 3.16
CA PHE A 255 21.69 2.65 3.30
C PHE A 255 23.20 2.85 3.49
N GLU A 256 23.88 1.92 4.18
CA GLU A 256 25.35 1.95 4.28
C GLU A 256 26.01 1.68 2.92
N GLU A 257 25.60 0.63 2.22
CA GLU A 257 26.15 0.23 0.93
C GLU A 257 25.94 1.29 -0.16
N THR A 258 24.79 1.97 -0.15
CA THR A 258 24.46 3.03 -1.11
C THR A 258 25.00 4.40 -0.74
N GLY A 259 25.43 4.56 0.52
CA GLY A 259 25.88 5.84 1.08
C GLY A 259 24.74 6.76 1.54
N LEU A 260 23.46 6.35 1.41
CA LEU A 260 22.28 7.12 1.82
C LEU A 260 22.25 7.40 3.32
N LYS A 261 22.79 6.49 4.15
CA LYS A 261 22.89 6.68 5.61
C LYS A 261 23.53 8.03 5.96
N ARG A 262 24.61 8.39 5.29
CA ARG A 262 25.30 9.67 5.54
C ARG A 262 24.41 10.88 5.18
N GLU A 263 23.60 10.76 4.15
CA GLU A 263 22.68 11.83 3.73
C GLU A 263 21.49 11.95 4.67
N PHE A 264 20.90 10.82 5.11
CA PHE A 264 19.84 10.82 6.14
C PHE A 264 20.29 11.44 7.46
N LEU A 265 21.55 11.21 7.85
CA LEU A 265 22.18 11.78 9.05
C LEU A 265 22.85 13.15 8.78
N GLY A 266 22.54 13.78 7.66
CA GLY A 266 23.12 15.03 7.20
C GLY A 266 22.78 16.25 8.04
N ALA A 267 23.26 17.41 7.60
CA ALA A 267 23.15 18.64 8.37
C ALA A 267 21.75 19.28 8.35
N GLY A 268 20.82 18.80 7.52
CA GLY A 268 19.49 19.35 7.40
C GLY A 268 18.49 18.39 6.76
N ALA A 269 17.22 18.68 6.94
CA ALA A 269 16.12 17.89 6.37
C ALA A 269 16.19 17.75 4.85
N LEU A 270 16.74 18.73 4.14
CA LEU A 270 16.92 18.66 2.69
C LEU A 270 17.82 17.50 2.25
N ASP A 271 18.89 17.21 3.01
CA ASP A 271 19.79 16.10 2.69
C ASP A 271 19.04 14.76 2.88
N ALA A 272 18.27 14.64 3.97
CA ALA A 272 17.44 13.46 4.24
C ALA A 272 16.33 13.28 3.20
N ASP A 273 15.69 14.37 2.75
CA ASP A 273 14.68 14.31 1.68
C ASP A 273 15.27 13.89 0.34
N LYS A 274 16.48 14.34 0.01
CA LYS A 274 17.20 13.87 -1.18
C LYS A 274 17.54 12.40 -1.09
N ALA A 275 17.95 11.92 0.09
CA ALA A 275 18.21 10.49 0.32
C ALA A 275 16.94 9.66 0.17
N LEU A 276 15.81 10.11 0.72
CA LEU A 276 14.52 9.44 0.56
C LEU A 276 14.06 9.43 -0.92
N TRP A 277 14.26 10.52 -1.65
CA TRP A 277 14.01 10.57 -3.09
C TRP A 277 14.85 9.53 -3.86
N GLN A 278 16.15 9.45 -3.54
CA GLN A 278 17.04 8.46 -4.16
C GLN A 278 16.60 7.05 -3.82
N LEU A 279 16.28 6.77 -2.55
CA LEU A 279 15.76 5.47 -2.13
C LEU A 279 14.56 5.06 -2.99
N ILE A 280 13.54 5.90 -3.04
CA ILE A 280 12.27 5.62 -3.72
C ILE A 280 12.47 5.41 -5.23
N TYR A 281 13.15 6.32 -5.91
CA TYR A 281 13.15 6.35 -7.37
C TYR A 281 14.35 5.66 -8.03
N PHE A 282 15.41 5.34 -7.27
CA PHE A 282 16.63 4.76 -7.85
C PHE A 282 17.01 3.41 -7.25
N TYR A 283 16.69 3.16 -5.98
CA TYR A 283 17.08 1.93 -5.30
C TYR A 283 15.96 0.91 -5.16
N ILE A 284 14.77 1.32 -4.74
CA ILE A 284 13.62 0.41 -4.70
C ILE A 284 12.79 0.43 -5.98
N GLY A 285 12.58 1.59 -6.59
CA GLY A 285 12.08 1.75 -7.96
C GLY A 285 10.73 1.12 -8.27
N ASP A 286 9.95 0.71 -7.26
CA ASP A 286 8.60 0.22 -7.47
C ASP A 286 7.63 1.40 -7.68
N GLN A 287 6.54 1.15 -8.43
CA GLN A 287 5.65 2.22 -8.85
C GLN A 287 4.66 2.66 -7.75
N HIS A 288 4.47 1.87 -6.70
CA HIS A 288 3.68 2.25 -5.53
C HIS A 288 4.46 3.16 -4.58
N SER A 289 5.80 3.06 -4.58
CA SER A 289 6.62 3.91 -3.72
C SER A 289 6.75 5.31 -4.31
N GLN A 290 6.32 6.32 -3.54
CA GLN A 290 6.26 7.70 -3.99
C GLN A 290 6.62 8.68 -2.87
N PHE A 291 7.20 9.81 -3.27
CA PHE A 291 7.41 10.96 -2.40
C PHE A 291 6.14 11.83 -2.43
N LEU A 292 5.44 11.96 -1.31
CA LEU A 292 4.13 12.60 -1.25
C LEU A 292 4.20 14.08 -0.87
N SER A 293 4.95 14.40 0.17
CA SER A 293 5.06 15.78 0.67
C SER A 293 6.43 16.04 1.27
N LEU A 294 6.90 17.27 1.08
CA LEU A 294 8.17 17.73 1.60
C LEU A 294 8.04 18.12 3.08
N SER A 295 9.07 17.81 3.87
CA SER A 295 9.21 18.33 5.23
C SER A 295 9.13 19.86 5.26
N PRO A 296 8.46 20.45 6.26
CA PRO A 296 8.49 21.89 6.49
C PRO A 296 9.90 22.41 6.82
N LEU A 297 10.81 21.52 7.25
CA LEU A 297 12.20 21.85 7.57
C LEU A 297 13.12 21.88 6.33
N SER A 298 12.62 21.45 5.18
CA SER A 298 13.39 21.40 3.92
C SER A 298 13.23 22.67 3.09
N ASP A 299 14.27 23.01 2.33
CA ASP A 299 14.20 24.04 1.30
C ASP A 299 13.45 23.50 0.07
N ARG A 300 12.23 24.00 -0.14
CA ARG A 300 11.34 23.57 -1.22
C ARG A 300 11.91 23.82 -2.61
N ASP A 301 12.57 24.96 -2.81
CA ASP A 301 13.08 25.34 -4.12
C ASP A 301 14.31 24.52 -4.44
N ALA A 302 15.21 24.32 -3.48
CA ALA A 302 16.38 23.44 -3.62
C ALA A 302 15.99 21.99 -3.89
N MET A 303 14.93 21.47 -3.22
CA MET A 303 14.43 20.11 -3.48
C MET A 303 13.79 19.98 -4.86
N ARG A 304 13.06 21.00 -5.32
CA ARG A 304 12.48 21.02 -6.68
C ARG A 304 13.57 21.03 -7.75
N GLU A 305 14.60 21.84 -7.58
CA GLU A 305 15.75 21.86 -8.48
C GLU A 305 16.45 20.50 -8.53
N TYR A 306 16.74 19.93 -7.36
CA TYR A 306 17.31 18.60 -7.23
C TYR A 306 16.46 17.52 -7.94
N ALA A 307 15.16 17.47 -7.68
CA ALA A 307 14.26 16.50 -8.30
C ALA A 307 14.18 16.64 -9.83
N ALA A 308 14.24 17.88 -10.34
CA ALA A 308 14.25 18.16 -11.77
C ALA A 308 15.57 17.70 -12.44
N GLU A 309 16.71 17.88 -11.75
CA GLU A 309 18.02 17.45 -12.24
C GLU A 309 18.22 15.93 -12.13
N ALA A 310 17.91 15.35 -10.97
CA ALA A 310 18.07 13.93 -10.70
C ALA A 310 17.10 13.07 -11.54
N GLY A 311 15.87 13.56 -11.76
CA GLY A 311 14.79 12.78 -12.38
C GLY A 311 14.23 11.69 -11.46
N LYS A 312 13.57 10.69 -12.06
CA LYS A 312 12.92 9.58 -11.34
C LYS A 312 13.48 8.20 -11.68
N GLY A 313 14.73 8.16 -12.15
CA GLY A 313 15.39 6.91 -12.49
C GLY A 313 14.93 6.30 -13.84
N LEU A 314 15.55 5.16 -14.19
CA LEU A 314 15.40 4.55 -15.50
C LEU A 314 14.00 3.93 -15.71
N GLU A 315 13.47 3.27 -14.70
CA GLU A 315 12.16 2.60 -14.79
C GLU A 315 11.01 3.59 -14.94
N ALA A 316 11.00 4.67 -14.16
CA ALA A 316 10.03 5.73 -14.33
C ALA A 316 10.12 6.40 -15.70
N GLY A 317 11.34 6.62 -16.20
CA GLY A 317 11.55 7.18 -17.54
C GLY A 317 11.04 6.27 -18.66
N ARG A 318 11.20 4.96 -18.54
CA ARG A 318 10.64 3.99 -19.49
C ARG A 318 9.11 4.00 -19.48
N ARG A 319 8.53 4.10 -18.29
CA ARG A 319 7.08 4.16 -18.13
C ARG A 319 6.50 5.43 -18.70
N ASP A 320 7.13 6.58 -18.47
CA ASP A 320 6.69 7.86 -19.01
C ASP A 320 6.75 7.85 -20.55
N ALA A 321 7.79 7.25 -21.14
CA ALA A 321 7.88 7.05 -22.58
C ALA A 321 6.76 6.15 -23.11
N ALA A 322 6.51 4.99 -22.45
CA ALA A 322 5.41 4.10 -22.81
C ALA A 322 4.05 4.80 -22.70
N MET A 323 3.83 5.58 -21.63
CA MET A 323 2.59 6.36 -21.46
C MET A 323 2.39 7.34 -22.62
N SER A 324 3.43 8.08 -23.00
CA SER A 324 3.39 9.00 -24.14
C SER A 324 3.04 8.29 -25.44
N ASP A 325 3.64 7.12 -25.70
CA ASP A 325 3.39 6.33 -26.92
C ASP A 325 1.96 5.81 -26.99
N PHE A 326 1.45 5.23 -25.90
CA PHE A 326 0.09 4.70 -25.82
C PHE A 326 -0.96 5.81 -25.92
N LEU A 327 -0.79 6.93 -25.20
CA LEU A 327 -1.71 8.07 -25.26
C LEU A 327 -1.74 8.68 -26.66
N SER A 328 -0.59 8.86 -27.30
CA SER A 328 -0.51 9.39 -28.66
C SER A 328 -1.17 8.48 -29.69
N ALA A 329 -1.00 7.15 -29.55
CA ALA A 329 -1.65 6.17 -30.41
C ALA A 329 -3.18 6.17 -30.23
N ARG A 330 -3.65 6.28 -28.97
CA ARG A 330 -5.09 6.34 -28.64
C ARG A 330 -5.72 7.63 -29.15
N GLU A 331 -5.12 8.79 -28.91
CA GLU A 331 -5.62 10.08 -29.39
C GLU A 331 -5.72 10.12 -30.94
N LYS A 332 -4.73 9.54 -31.61
CA LYS A 332 -4.77 9.44 -33.08
C LYS A 332 -5.91 8.57 -33.60
N ALA A 333 -6.21 7.46 -32.91
CA ALA A 333 -7.30 6.56 -33.28
C ALA A 333 -8.68 7.11 -32.89
N TYR A 334 -8.75 7.80 -31.76
CA TYR A 334 -9.96 8.36 -31.15
C TYR A 334 -9.79 9.84 -30.77
N PRO A 335 -9.80 10.76 -31.75
CA PRO A 335 -9.59 12.19 -31.49
C PRO A 335 -10.66 12.83 -30.58
N GLU A 336 -11.86 12.25 -30.54
CA GLU A 336 -12.99 12.71 -29.68
C GLU A 336 -13.03 11.95 -28.34
N GLY A 337 -12.02 11.14 -28.04
CA GLY A 337 -11.96 10.26 -26.86
C GLY A 337 -12.43 8.83 -27.18
N ILE A 338 -11.77 7.86 -26.54
CA ILE A 338 -12.14 6.45 -26.70
C ILE A 338 -13.42 6.16 -25.91
N PRO A 339 -14.43 5.47 -26.51
CA PRO A 339 -15.62 5.05 -25.79
C PRO A 339 -15.27 4.07 -24.66
N ALA A 340 -15.93 4.20 -23.51
CA ALA A 340 -15.77 3.24 -22.43
C ALA A 340 -16.35 1.85 -22.79
N TYR A 341 -17.40 1.84 -23.60
CA TYR A 341 -17.96 0.64 -24.22
C TYR A 341 -18.27 0.88 -25.71
N GLU A 342 -17.83 -0.04 -26.57
CA GLU A 342 -18.17 -0.05 -27.99
C GLU A 342 -18.30 -1.47 -28.54
N GLU A 343 -19.12 -1.67 -29.58
CA GLU A 343 -19.26 -2.93 -30.30
C GLU A 343 -18.71 -2.78 -31.73
N ILE A 344 -17.75 -3.63 -32.12
CA ILE A 344 -17.21 -3.72 -33.46
C ILE A 344 -17.58 -5.10 -34.05
N GLY A 345 -18.67 -5.16 -34.80
CA GLY A 345 -19.23 -6.43 -35.29
C GLY A 345 -19.73 -7.30 -34.12
N ASP A 346 -19.13 -8.44 -33.92
CA ASP A 346 -19.44 -9.38 -32.84
C ASP A 346 -18.48 -9.29 -31.63
N THR A 347 -17.68 -8.25 -31.55
CA THR A 347 -16.70 -8.03 -30.48
C THR A 347 -17.04 -6.76 -29.72
N ALA A 348 -17.24 -6.87 -28.41
CA ALA A 348 -17.40 -5.75 -27.50
C ALA A 348 -16.06 -5.39 -26.83
N TYR A 349 -15.79 -4.10 -26.75
CA TYR A 349 -14.62 -3.52 -26.07
C TYR A 349 -15.08 -2.75 -24.84
N ILE A 350 -14.43 -3.02 -23.71
CA ILE A 350 -14.62 -2.31 -22.42
C ILE A 350 -13.28 -1.65 -22.08
N THR A 351 -13.25 -0.33 -21.97
CA THR A 351 -12.02 0.46 -21.80
C THR A 351 -12.14 1.44 -20.65
N PHE A 352 -11.25 1.39 -19.70
CA PHE A 352 -11.10 2.37 -18.60
C PHE A 352 -9.69 2.37 -18.06
N ASP A 353 -9.22 3.51 -17.55
CA ASP A 353 -7.81 3.74 -17.19
C ASP A 353 -7.52 3.56 -15.69
N ALA A 354 -8.57 3.41 -14.88
CA ALA A 354 -8.46 3.13 -13.45
C ALA A 354 -9.69 2.34 -12.96
N PHE A 355 -9.48 1.50 -11.96
CA PHE A 355 -10.58 0.90 -11.18
C PHE A 355 -11.03 1.93 -10.14
N THR A 356 -12.17 2.57 -10.40
CA THR A 356 -12.70 3.63 -9.53
C THR A 356 -13.40 3.03 -8.32
N ASP A 357 -13.24 3.66 -7.15
CA ASP A 357 -13.99 3.27 -5.97
C ASP A 357 -15.48 3.51 -6.19
N PRO A 358 -16.34 2.61 -5.65
CA PRO A 358 -17.77 2.85 -5.66
C PRO A 358 -18.12 4.15 -4.92
N LEU A 359 -18.98 4.96 -5.55
CA LEU A 359 -19.40 6.25 -5.00
C LEU A 359 -20.57 6.06 -4.03
N ALA A 360 -20.47 6.62 -2.85
CA ALA A 360 -21.50 6.49 -1.81
C ALA A 360 -22.87 7.06 -2.22
N GLU A 361 -22.90 8.04 -3.14
CA GLU A 361 -24.10 8.65 -3.69
C GLU A 361 -24.69 7.92 -4.89
N THR A 362 -24.01 6.89 -5.41
CA THR A 362 -24.49 6.13 -6.58
C THR A 362 -25.44 5.01 -6.13
N ASP A 363 -26.65 5.00 -6.70
CA ASP A 363 -27.58 3.87 -6.56
C ASP A 363 -27.20 2.77 -7.57
N TYR A 364 -26.40 1.81 -7.12
CA TYR A 364 -25.95 0.67 -7.95
C TYR A 364 -27.06 -0.32 -8.29
N LEU A 365 -28.25 -0.20 -7.67
CA LEU A 365 -29.42 -1.02 -7.99
C LEU A 365 -30.34 -0.36 -9.02
N ALA A 366 -30.10 0.91 -9.33
CA ALA A 366 -30.87 1.59 -10.37
C ALA A 366 -30.59 0.98 -11.76
N PRO A 367 -31.59 0.94 -12.65
CA PRO A 367 -31.38 0.50 -14.03
C PRO A 367 -30.27 1.30 -14.72
N VAL A 368 -29.44 0.61 -15.49
CA VAL A 368 -28.35 1.26 -16.25
C VAL A 368 -28.89 2.09 -17.41
N THR A 369 -28.18 3.14 -17.76
CA THR A 369 -28.51 4.11 -18.82
C THR A 369 -27.30 4.34 -19.72
N GLU A 370 -27.47 5.08 -20.82
CA GLU A 370 -26.34 5.48 -21.69
C GLU A 370 -25.31 6.37 -20.98
N ALA A 371 -25.69 7.04 -19.88
CA ALA A 371 -24.75 7.83 -19.07
C ALA A 371 -23.72 6.94 -18.33
N ASP A 372 -24.07 5.68 -18.11
CA ASP A 372 -23.19 4.69 -17.46
C ASP A 372 -22.12 4.13 -18.44
N ASN A 373 -22.21 4.44 -19.74
CA ASN A 373 -21.13 4.23 -20.71
C ASN A 373 -20.02 5.25 -20.50
N SER A 374 -19.39 5.17 -19.34
CA SER A 374 -18.35 6.10 -18.88
C SER A 374 -17.31 5.34 -18.04
N GLY A 375 -16.03 5.71 -18.22
CA GLY A 375 -14.94 5.20 -17.37
C GLY A 375 -14.88 5.80 -15.97
N ASN A 376 -15.83 6.65 -15.58
CA ASN A 376 -15.83 7.35 -14.29
C ASN A 376 -16.28 6.46 -13.12
N ASP A 377 -17.04 5.41 -13.39
CA ASP A 377 -17.51 4.43 -12.41
C ASP A 377 -17.40 3.02 -13.01
N THR A 378 -16.44 2.27 -12.52
CA THR A 378 -16.13 0.93 -13.06
C THR A 378 -17.30 -0.04 -12.88
N VAL A 379 -17.98 -0.03 -11.72
CA VAL A 379 -19.09 -0.95 -11.45
C VAL A 379 -20.27 -0.64 -12.38
N ARG A 380 -20.67 0.62 -12.53
CA ARG A 380 -21.74 1.05 -13.44
C ARG A 380 -21.41 0.73 -14.89
N LEU A 381 -20.16 0.95 -15.33
CA LEU A 381 -19.73 0.60 -16.69
C LEU A 381 -19.86 -0.91 -16.94
N ILE A 382 -19.48 -1.75 -15.99
CA ILE A 382 -19.61 -3.22 -16.13
C ILE A 382 -21.08 -3.65 -16.16
N GLN A 383 -21.94 -3.09 -15.30
CA GLN A 383 -23.38 -3.33 -15.35
C GLN A 383 -23.96 -2.93 -16.70
N TYR A 384 -23.57 -1.76 -17.24
CA TYR A 384 -23.96 -1.33 -18.57
C TYR A 384 -23.48 -2.31 -19.65
N ALA A 385 -22.20 -2.69 -19.63
CA ALA A 385 -21.64 -3.64 -20.58
C ALA A 385 -22.35 -5.00 -20.52
N CYS A 386 -22.63 -5.53 -19.34
CA CYS A 386 -23.39 -6.78 -19.16
C CYS A 386 -24.79 -6.66 -19.78
N SER A 387 -25.49 -5.57 -19.53
CA SER A 387 -26.83 -5.32 -20.11
C SER A 387 -26.82 -5.28 -21.64
N ARG A 388 -25.71 -4.80 -22.24
CA ARG A 388 -25.55 -4.70 -23.71
C ARG A 388 -25.10 -6.02 -24.33
N ILE A 389 -24.13 -6.70 -23.70
CA ILE A 389 -23.54 -7.94 -24.21
C ILE A 389 -24.54 -9.10 -24.11
N LEU A 390 -25.21 -9.23 -22.97
CA LEU A 390 -26.10 -10.36 -22.67
C LEU A 390 -27.57 -10.12 -23.09
N ARG A 391 -27.87 -9.00 -23.78
CA ARG A 391 -29.23 -8.73 -24.28
C ARG A 391 -29.72 -9.79 -25.25
N GLU A 392 -31.03 -10.01 -25.32
CA GLU A 392 -31.64 -10.91 -26.31
C GLU A 392 -31.28 -10.48 -27.74
N GLY A 393 -30.82 -11.44 -28.55
CA GLY A 393 -30.39 -11.19 -29.92
C GLY A 393 -29.07 -10.42 -30.07
N SER A 394 -28.27 -10.32 -29.02
CA SER A 394 -26.93 -9.72 -29.07
C SER A 394 -26.05 -10.42 -30.11
N PRO A 395 -25.35 -9.68 -30.99
CA PRO A 395 -24.40 -10.29 -31.92
C PRO A 395 -23.08 -10.61 -31.23
N VAL A 396 -22.85 -10.16 -29.98
CA VAL A 396 -21.55 -10.21 -29.30
C VAL A 396 -21.19 -11.65 -28.94
N THR A 397 -20.05 -12.10 -29.43
CA THR A 397 -19.47 -13.42 -29.15
C THR A 397 -18.06 -13.30 -28.53
N ASN A 398 -17.47 -12.10 -28.58
CA ASN A 398 -16.17 -11.81 -28.03
C ASN A 398 -16.23 -10.56 -27.14
N VAL A 399 -15.53 -10.57 -26.01
CA VAL A 399 -15.38 -9.39 -25.14
C VAL A 399 -13.89 -9.15 -24.88
N VAL A 400 -13.46 -7.92 -25.06
CA VAL A 400 -12.10 -7.46 -24.80
C VAL A 400 -12.14 -6.44 -23.68
N LEU A 401 -11.47 -6.74 -22.55
CA LEU A 401 -11.16 -5.76 -21.53
C LEU A 401 -9.85 -5.06 -21.92
N ASP A 402 -9.88 -3.75 -22.08
CA ASP A 402 -8.69 -2.97 -22.37
C ASP A 402 -8.10 -2.36 -21.08
N CYS A 403 -7.09 -3.03 -20.55
CA CYS A 403 -6.30 -2.56 -19.43
C CYS A 403 -4.98 -1.91 -19.87
N SER A 404 -4.80 -1.58 -21.15
CA SER A 404 -3.49 -1.17 -21.71
C SER A 404 -2.90 0.09 -21.08
N ILE A 405 -3.73 0.99 -20.50
CA ILE A 405 -3.28 2.18 -19.75
C ILE A 405 -3.80 2.15 -18.30
N ASN A 406 -4.40 1.04 -17.88
CA ASN A 406 -5.03 0.98 -16.56
C ASN A 406 -3.98 0.93 -15.44
N SER A 407 -3.90 1.99 -14.65
CA SER A 407 -2.93 2.14 -13.56
C SER A 407 -3.31 1.44 -12.26
N GLY A 408 -4.46 0.76 -12.20
CA GLY A 408 -4.96 0.11 -10.99
C GLY A 408 -6.10 0.87 -10.33
N GLY A 409 -6.18 0.83 -9.00
CA GLY A 409 -7.22 1.47 -8.20
C GLY A 409 -7.94 0.46 -7.29
N SER A 410 -9.26 0.60 -7.16
CA SER A 410 -10.09 -0.17 -6.24
C SER A 410 -10.03 -1.68 -6.45
N THR A 411 -9.72 -2.41 -5.40
CA THR A 411 -9.77 -3.88 -5.38
C THR A 411 -11.20 -4.40 -5.47
N ASP A 412 -12.18 -3.68 -4.93
CA ASP A 412 -13.60 -4.04 -4.98
C ASP A 412 -14.13 -3.95 -6.41
N ALA A 413 -13.80 -2.85 -7.11
CA ALA A 413 -14.15 -2.71 -8.51
C ALA A 413 -13.44 -3.75 -9.40
N ALA A 414 -12.16 -4.04 -9.13
CA ALA A 414 -11.43 -5.10 -9.84
C ALA A 414 -12.09 -6.47 -9.63
N GLN A 415 -12.57 -6.75 -8.42
CA GLN A 415 -13.26 -7.99 -8.11
C GLN A 415 -14.62 -8.10 -8.82
N TYR A 416 -15.35 -6.98 -8.93
CA TYR A 416 -16.58 -6.93 -9.71
C TYR A 416 -16.34 -7.28 -11.19
N VAL A 417 -15.30 -6.67 -11.77
CA VAL A 417 -14.87 -6.96 -13.15
C VAL A 417 -14.49 -8.43 -13.34
N MET A 418 -13.67 -8.98 -12.42
CA MET A 418 -13.27 -10.40 -12.48
C MET A 418 -14.48 -11.33 -12.39
N SER A 419 -15.44 -11.04 -11.50
CA SER A 419 -16.65 -11.83 -11.35
C SER A 419 -17.52 -11.78 -12.60
N ALA A 420 -17.75 -10.60 -13.19
CA ALA A 420 -18.50 -10.44 -14.44
C ALA A 420 -17.87 -11.20 -15.62
N PHE A 421 -16.54 -11.26 -15.67
CA PHE A 421 -15.84 -12.00 -16.73
C PHE A 421 -15.87 -13.51 -16.51
N LEU A 422 -15.55 -13.97 -15.29
CA LEU A 422 -15.25 -15.38 -15.02
C LEU A 422 -16.41 -16.16 -14.38
N GLY A 423 -17.39 -15.46 -13.78
CA GLY A 423 -18.46 -16.01 -12.94
C GLY A 423 -18.06 -16.06 -11.46
N GLU A 424 -16.82 -16.41 -11.19
CA GLU A 424 -16.24 -16.37 -9.85
C GLU A 424 -14.89 -15.66 -9.90
N ALA A 425 -14.69 -14.71 -8.99
CA ALA A 425 -13.41 -14.03 -8.80
C ALA A 425 -12.72 -14.64 -7.59
N ASP A 426 -11.63 -15.37 -7.84
CA ASP A 426 -10.76 -15.94 -6.83
C ASP A 426 -9.48 -15.13 -6.73
N PHE A 427 -9.22 -14.56 -5.58
CA PHE A 427 -7.93 -13.94 -5.30
C PHE A 427 -7.47 -14.17 -3.87
N SER A 428 -6.16 -14.15 -3.71
CA SER A 428 -5.47 -14.46 -2.47
C SER A 428 -4.80 -13.22 -1.89
N THR A 429 -4.78 -13.14 -0.57
CA THR A 429 -4.00 -12.13 0.15
C THR A 429 -2.93 -12.77 1.02
N ARG A 430 -1.78 -12.11 1.16
CA ARG A 430 -0.71 -12.53 2.05
C ARG A 430 -0.17 -11.31 2.82
N ASN A 431 -0.07 -11.46 4.13
CA ASN A 431 0.66 -10.51 4.99
C ASN A 431 2.14 -10.95 5.05
N THR A 432 3.07 -10.09 4.62
CA THR A 432 4.51 -10.44 4.60
C THR A 432 5.15 -10.40 5.98
N MET A 433 4.59 -9.64 6.94
CA MET A 433 5.09 -9.58 8.32
C MET A 433 4.77 -10.84 9.12
N THR A 434 3.54 -11.33 8.99
CA THR A 434 3.03 -12.47 9.77
C THR A 434 3.03 -13.79 9.02
N GLY A 435 3.02 -13.73 7.70
CA GLY A 435 2.84 -14.89 6.82
C GLY A 435 1.39 -15.38 6.75
N ALA A 436 0.43 -14.62 7.29
CA ALA A 436 -0.99 -14.93 7.16
C ALA A 436 -1.39 -14.94 5.68
N MET A 437 -2.22 -15.91 5.29
CA MET A 437 -2.73 -16.05 3.92
C MET A 437 -4.20 -16.41 3.94
N SER A 438 -4.96 -15.81 3.03
CA SER A 438 -6.37 -16.15 2.83
C SER A 438 -6.74 -16.09 1.37
N ASP A 439 -7.65 -16.97 0.96
CA ASP A 439 -8.31 -16.99 -0.33
C ASP A 439 -9.78 -16.66 -0.15
N ALA A 440 -10.33 -15.87 -1.05
CA ALA A 440 -11.74 -15.55 -1.07
C ALA A 440 -12.27 -15.60 -2.50
N VAL A 441 -13.39 -16.28 -2.69
CA VAL A 441 -14.09 -16.38 -3.97
C VAL A 441 -15.40 -15.63 -3.88
N TYR A 442 -15.64 -14.77 -4.85
CA TYR A 442 -16.83 -13.92 -4.91
C TYR A 442 -17.55 -14.09 -6.23
N ARG A 443 -18.86 -13.87 -6.19
CA ARG A 443 -19.74 -13.68 -7.34
C ARG A 443 -20.34 -12.28 -7.30
N ALA A 444 -20.56 -11.69 -8.46
CA ALA A 444 -21.28 -10.42 -8.59
C ALA A 444 -22.65 -10.67 -9.22
N ASP A 445 -23.67 -9.97 -8.74
CA ASP A 445 -24.95 -9.84 -9.42
C ASP A 445 -24.85 -8.67 -10.41
N THR A 446 -24.65 -8.98 -11.68
CA THR A 446 -24.43 -7.98 -12.73
C THR A 446 -25.72 -7.60 -13.46
N ASN A 447 -26.75 -8.44 -13.38
CA ASN A 447 -28.05 -8.21 -13.99
C ASN A 447 -29.08 -7.63 -13.01
N LEU A 448 -28.74 -7.57 -11.72
CA LEU A 448 -29.52 -7.00 -10.62
C LEU A 448 -30.86 -7.72 -10.36
N ASP A 449 -30.90 -9.04 -10.57
CA ASP A 449 -32.10 -9.83 -10.34
C ASP A 449 -32.16 -10.50 -8.95
N GLY A 450 -31.09 -10.34 -8.14
CA GLY A 450 -30.97 -10.91 -6.79
C GLY A 450 -30.52 -12.37 -6.79
N ILE A 451 -30.09 -12.91 -7.93
CA ILE A 451 -29.68 -14.30 -8.07
C ILE A 451 -28.24 -14.32 -8.61
N PHE A 452 -27.31 -14.83 -7.82
CA PHE A 452 -25.91 -14.97 -8.24
C PHE A 452 -25.75 -16.26 -9.06
N ASP A 453 -25.90 -16.15 -10.38
CA ASP A 453 -25.88 -17.31 -11.25
C ASP A 453 -25.08 -17.08 -12.58
N LYS A 454 -25.21 -18.01 -13.51
CA LYS A 454 -24.50 -17.94 -14.78
C LYS A 454 -24.88 -16.74 -15.66
N GLN A 455 -26.03 -16.10 -15.42
CA GLN A 455 -26.47 -14.94 -16.20
C GLN A 455 -25.63 -13.70 -15.88
N ASP A 456 -24.88 -13.73 -14.77
CA ASP A 456 -24.01 -12.67 -14.34
C ASP A 456 -22.61 -12.70 -14.97
N SER A 457 -22.29 -13.71 -15.81
CA SER A 457 -20.93 -13.93 -16.27
C SER A 457 -20.84 -14.12 -17.78
N PHE A 458 -19.88 -13.44 -18.40
CA PHE A 458 -19.59 -13.61 -19.82
C PHE A 458 -19.10 -15.03 -20.13
N ALA A 459 -18.17 -15.58 -19.32
CA ALA A 459 -17.62 -16.92 -19.54
C ALA A 459 -18.70 -18.01 -19.50
N GLU A 460 -19.64 -17.91 -18.57
CA GLU A 460 -20.69 -18.91 -18.39
C GLU A 460 -21.79 -18.81 -19.45
N ASN A 461 -21.87 -17.67 -20.15
CA ASN A 461 -22.71 -17.46 -21.33
C ASN A 461 -22.00 -17.80 -22.66
N GLY A 462 -20.82 -18.41 -22.61
CA GLY A 462 -20.08 -18.88 -23.77
C GLY A 462 -19.40 -17.79 -24.59
N ILE A 463 -19.24 -16.60 -24.05
CA ILE A 463 -18.50 -15.49 -24.65
C ILE A 463 -17.01 -15.78 -24.59
N ARG A 464 -16.28 -15.55 -25.67
CA ARG A 464 -14.82 -15.64 -25.71
C ARG A 464 -14.22 -14.37 -25.12
N LEU A 465 -13.26 -14.52 -24.20
CA LEU A 465 -12.75 -13.43 -23.38
C LEU A 465 -11.30 -13.11 -23.72
N PHE A 466 -11.04 -11.82 -23.84
CA PHE A 466 -9.72 -11.26 -24.12
C PHE A 466 -9.41 -10.13 -23.16
N CYS A 467 -8.11 -9.88 -22.92
CA CYS A 467 -7.65 -8.75 -22.14
C CYS A 467 -6.40 -8.15 -22.80
N LEU A 468 -6.42 -6.85 -23.05
CA LEU A 468 -5.28 -6.07 -23.54
C LEU A 468 -4.45 -5.59 -22.37
N THR A 469 -3.16 -5.87 -22.38
CA THR A 469 -2.20 -5.47 -21.33
C THR A 469 -0.99 -4.78 -21.90
N SER A 470 -0.38 -3.88 -21.12
CA SER A 470 0.88 -3.23 -21.43
C SER A 470 1.72 -3.04 -20.15
N PRO A 471 2.95 -2.54 -20.21
CA PRO A 471 3.72 -2.16 -19.03
C PRO A 471 3.05 -1.11 -18.13
N LEU A 472 2.00 -0.44 -18.62
CA LEU A 472 1.19 0.53 -17.89
C LEU A 472 0.02 -0.11 -17.12
N SER A 473 -0.30 -1.37 -17.42
CA SER A 473 -1.28 -2.17 -16.66
C SER A 473 -0.69 -2.52 -15.30
N PHE A 474 -0.99 -1.72 -14.28
CA PHE A 474 -0.29 -1.76 -12.99
C PHE A 474 -1.26 -1.93 -11.82
N SER A 475 -0.82 -2.44 -10.66
CA SER A 475 -1.64 -2.64 -9.46
C SER A 475 -2.89 -3.50 -9.78
N CYS A 476 -4.12 -3.06 -9.54
CA CYS A 476 -5.32 -3.80 -9.97
C CYS A 476 -5.37 -4.01 -11.50
N GLY A 477 -4.80 -3.09 -12.29
CA GLY A 477 -4.61 -3.26 -13.74
C GLY A 477 -3.65 -4.40 -14.11
N ASN A 478 -2.84 -4.88 -13.17
CA ASN A 478 -2.02 -6.08 -13.25
C ASN A 478 -2.69 -7.30 -12.58
N LEU A 479 -3.31 -7.11 -11.42
CA LEU A 479 -4.00 -8.19 -10.68
C LEU A 479 -5.05 -8.87 -11.55
N VAL A 480 -5.91 -8.09 -12.21
CA VAL A 480 -6.99 -8.62 -13.07
C VAL A 480 -6.44 -9.47 -14.22
N PRO A 481 -5.48 -9.03 -15.04
CA PRO A 481 -4.86 -9.89 -16.06
C PRO A 481 -4.15 -11.12 -15.48
N CYS A 482 -3.55 -11.04 -14.30
CA CYS A 482 -2.92 -12.19 -13.66
C CYS A 482 -3.94 -13.26 -13.24
N VAL A 483 -5.08 -12.84 -12.65
CA VAL A 483 -6.23 -13.72 -12.35
C VAL A 483 -6.80 -14.32 -13.65
N PHE A 484 -7.00 -13.50 -14.67
CA PHE A 484 -7.46 -13.94 -15.99
C PHE A 484 -6.52 -14.98 -16.60
N ARG A 485 -5.21 -14.74 -16.54
CA ARG A 485 -4.19 -15.69 -16.99
C ARG A 485 -4.26 -17.01 -16.23
N ALA A 486 -4.41 -16.95 -14.90
CA ALA A 486 -4.49 -18.12 -14.04
C ALA A 486 -5.77 -18.95 -14.28
N SER A 487 -6.88 -18.30 -14.61
CA SER A 487 -8.18 -18.95 -14.88
C SER A 487 -8.18 -19.80 -16.15
N ASN A 488 -7.26 -19.55 -17.09
CA ASN A 488 -7.25 -20.13 -18.46
C ASN A 488 -8.55 -19.87 -19.27
N LYS A 489 -9.40 -18.93 -18.83
CA LYS A 489 -10.65 -18.56 -19.54
C LYS A 489 -10.47 -17.32 -20.42
N VAL A 490 -9.42 -16.53 -20.20
CA VAL A 490 -9.18 -15.25 -20.87
C VAL A 490 -7.88 -15.30 -21.66
N THR A 491 -7.91 -14.88 -22.92
CA THR A 491 -6.73 -14.74 -23.76
C THR A 491 -6.13 -13.35 -23.60
N LEU A 492 -4.91 -13.26 -23.06
CA LEU A 492 -4.19 -12.00 -22.92
C LEU A 492 -3.49 -11.63 -24.24
N LEU A 493 -3.65 -10.38 -24.64
CA LEU A 493 -3.06 -9.77 -25.83
C LEU A 493 -2.23 -8.56 -25.43
N GLY A 494 -1.13 -8.30 -26.13
CA GLY A 494 -0.36 -7.07 -25.91
C GLY A 494 1.04 -7.30 -25.40
N GLN A 495 1.41 -6.60 -24.33
CA GLN A 495 2.72 -6.70 -23.68
C GLN A 495 2.54 -7.17 -22.24
N THR A 496 3.63 -7.60 -21.58
CA THR A 496 3.61 -7.97 -20.16
C THR A 496 3.13 -6.79 -19.33
N SER A 497 2.24 -7.03 -18.37
CA SER A 497 1.75 -6.01 -17.45
C SER A 497 2.81 -5.53 -16.46
N GLY A 498 2.58 -4.39 -15.83
CA GLY A 498 3.61 -3.63 -15.10
C GLY A 498 3.87 -4.05 -13.66
N GLY A 499 3.21 -5.11 -13.15
CA GLY A 499 3.39 -5.53 -11.75
C GLY A 499 2.53 -4.75 -10.75
N GLY A 500 3.03 -4.60 -9.51
CA GLY A 500 2.31 -3.91 -8.42
C GLY A 500 1.38 -4.84 -7.64
N SER A 501 1.96 -5.72 -6.83
CA SER A 501 1.24 -6.77 -6.10
C SER A 501 0.86 -6.39 -4.67
N CYS A 502 1.22 -5.21 -4.18
CA CYS A 502 1.00 -4.78 -2.80
C CYS A 502 -0.15 -3.77 -2.68
N SER A 503 -0.77 -3.71 -1.50
CA SER A 503 -1.47 -2.50 -1.06
C SER A 503 -0.47 -1.36 -0.92
N ILE A 504 -0.93 -0.13 -1.08
CA ILE A 504 -0.14 1.05 -0.75
C ILE A 504 -0.28 1.37 0.73
N HIS A 505 0.79 1.91 1.33
CA HIS A 505 0.77 2.42 2.69
C HIS A 505 1.48 3.76 2.75
N CYS A 506 0.81 4.75 3.36
CA CYS A 506 1.33 6.11 3.52
C CYS A 506 2.03 6.25 4.86
N PHE A 507 3.16 6.93 4.88
CA PHE A 507 4.01 7.15 6.06
C PHE A 507 4.43 8.61 6.16
N SER A 508 4.83 9.00 7.35
CA SER A 508 5.59 10.21 7.60
C SER A 508 6.96 9.87 8.18
N THR A 509 7.93 10.71 7.98
CA THR A 509 9.17 10.69 8.75
C THR A 509 9.02 11.52 10.02
N ALA A 510 9.84 11.27 11.05
CA ALA A 510 9.79 12.03 12.29
C ALA A 510 10.06 13.54 12.09
N TYR A 511 10.64 13.94 10.95
CA TYR A 511 10.85 15.34 10.58
C TYR A 511 9.78 15.89 9.61
N GLY A 512 8.71 15.12 9.31
CA GLY A 512 7.51 15.60 8.66
C GLY A 512 7.44 15.45 7.13
N THR A 513 8.30 14.63 6.52
CA THR A 513 8.18 14.26 5.10
C THR A 513 7.18 13.12 4.93
N GLY A 514 6.21 13.28 4.04
CA GLY A 514 5.27 12.23 3.67
C GLY A 514 5.77 11.39 2.51
N PHE A 515 5.64 10.06 2.61
CA PHE A 515 5.97 9.13 1.55
C PHE A 515 5.04 7.92 1.55
N GLN A 516 5.04 7.17 0.47
CA GLN A 516 4.23 5.99 0.26
C GLN A 516 5.13 4.84 -0.18
N ILE A 517 4.81 3.61 0.21
CA ILE A 517 5.50 2.39 -0.21
C ILE A 517 4.52 1.29 -0.62
N SER A 518 5.03 0.29 -1.33
CA SER A 518 4.39 -1.03 -1.45
C SER A 518 4.33 -1.68 -0.06
N GLY A 519 3.13 -1.76 0.52
CA GLY A 519 2.91 -2.21 1.90
C GLY A 519 2.98 -3.73 2.07
N TYR A 520 2.90 -4.17 3.31
CA TYR A 520 3.06 -5.57 3.72
C TYR A 520 1.98 -6.53 3.20
N ARG A 521 0.82 -6.03 2.74
CA ARG A 521 -0.25 -6.86 2.19
C ARG A 521 -0.08 -7.04 0.70
N ARG A 522 0.12 -8.28 0.28
CA ARG A 522 0.23 -8.66 -1.12
C ARG A 522 -1.04 -9.33 -1.61
N PHE A 523 -1.40 -9.02 -2.86
CA PHE A 523 -2.53 -9.60 -3.58
C PHE A 523 -2.03 -10.50 -4.70
N SER A 524 -2.69 -11.63 -4.91
CA SER A 524 -2.35 -12.56 -5.97
C SER A 524 -3.45 -13.62 -6.18
N VAL A 525 -3.04 -14.73 -6.74
CA VAL A 525 -3.82 -15.96 -6.90
C VAL A 525 -3.03 -17.14 -6.37
N MET A 526 -3.73 -18.20 -5.97
CA MET A 526 -3.10 -19.47 -5.71
C MET A 526 -2.84 -20.23 -7.03
N LYS A 527 -1.61 -20.68 -7.23
CA LYS A 527 -1.24 -21.49 -8.38
C LYS A 527 -0.52 -22.76 -7.91
N ASN A 528 -1.08 -23.91 -8.23
CA ASN A 528 -0.56 -25.22 -7.77
C ASN A 528 -0.39 -25.31 -6.23
N GLY A 529 -1.32 -24.71 -5.47
CA GLY A 529 -1.30 -24.72 -4.01
C GLY A 529 -0.26 -23.77 -3.39
N SER A 530 0.25 -22.80 -4.14
CA SER A 530 1.20 -21.81 -3.65
C SER A 530 0.79 -20.42 -4.07
N PHE A 531 1.02 -19.44 -3.20
CA PHE A 531 0.85 -18.03 -3.50
C PHE A 531 1.77 -17.64 -4.66
N TYR A 532 1.18 -17.23 -5.78
CA TYR A 532 1.92 -16.89 -6.99
C TYR A 532 2.35 -15.43 -6.96
N ASP A 533 3.62 -15.17 -7.26
CA ASP A 533 4.09 -13.80 -7.35
C ASP A 533 3.68 -13.16 -8.68
N ILE A 534 2.89 -12.07 -8.60
CA ILE A 534 2.40 -11.31 -9.76
C ILE A 534 3.16 -10.00 -9.98
N ASP A 535 4.17 -9.71 -9.19
CA ASP A 535 4.90 -8.45 -9.29
C ASP A 535 5.71 -8.31 -10.59
N THR A 536 6.05 -9.43 -11.20
CA THR A 536 6.70 -9.48 -12.53
C THR A 536 5.73 -9.31 -13.71
N GLY A 537 4.43 -9.18 -13.45
CA GLY A 537 3.41 -9.01 -14.46
C GLY A 537 2.88 -10.31 -15.08
N ALA A 538 1.81 -10.18 -15.85
CA ALA A 538 1.20 -11.24 -16.66
C ALA A 538 1.74 -11.20 -18.09
N GLU A 539 2.40 -12.25 -18.53
CA GLU A 539 2.83 -12.39 -19.93
C GLU A 539 1.61 -12.60 -20.84
N PRO A 540 1.48 -11.89 -21.97
CA PRO A 540 0.39 -12.10 -22.91
C PRO A 540 0.53 -13.45 -23.65
N HIS A 541 -0.60 -14.00 -24.12
CA HIS A 541 -0.58 -15.15 -25.01
C HIS A 541 -0.15 -14.77 -26.43
N PHE A 542 -0.49 -13.53 -26.84
CA PHE A 542 -0.09 -12.98 -28.14
C PHE A 542 0.54 -11.60 -27.93
N PHE A 543 1.79 -11.48 -28.32
CA PHE A 543 2.54 -10.24 -28.16
C PHE A 543 2.18 -9.22 -29.25
N ILE A 544 1.88 -7.99 -28.84
CA ILE A 544 1.62 -6.84 -29.71
C ILE A 544 2.54 -5.70 -29.30
N ALA A 545 3.57 -5.42 -30.09
CA ALA A 545 4.57 -4.41 -29.76
C ALA A 545 4.09 -2.97 -30.01
N ASP A 546 3.31 -2.75 -31.07
CA ASP A 546 2.92 -1.41 -31.53
C ASP A 546 1.63 -0.95 -30.83
N PRO A 547 1.68 0.15 -30.03
CA PRO A 547 0.49 0.71 -29.36
C PRO A 547 -0.65 1.06 -30.33
N ALA A 548 -0.36 1.44 -31.58
CA ALA A 548 -1.40 1.75 -32.56
C ALA A 548 -2.31 0.57 -32.86
N ARG A 549 -1.80 -0.65 -32.76
CA ARG A 549 -2.59 -1.88 -32.99
C ARG A 549 -3.60 -2.19 -31.90
N TYR A 550 -3.43 -1.63 -30.71
CA TYR A 550 -4.41 -1.76 -29.62
C TYR A 550 -5.69 -1.00 -29.95
N TYR A 551 -5.56 0.14 -30.61
CA TYR A 551 -6.67 1.07 -30.87
C TYR A 551 -7.24 0.98 -32.29
N ASP A 552 -6.65 0.20 -33.19
CA ASP A 552 -7.31 -0.23 -34.43
C ASP A 552 -8.25 -1.41 -34.14
N ARG A 553 -9.40 -1.08 -33.50
CA ARG A 553 -10.38 -2.08 -33.05
C ARG A 553 -10.88 -2.99 -34.17
N LYS A 554 -10.94 -2.48 -35.41
CA LYS A 554 -11.34 -3.30 -36.54
C LYS A 554 -10.30 -4.36 -36.88
N ALA A 555 -9.05 -3.96 -37.04
CA ALA A 555 -7.96 -4.90 -37.28
C ALA A 555 -7.75 -5.86 -36.11
N LEU A 556 -7.96 -5.39 -34.88
CA LEU A 556 -7.87 -6.22 -33.68
C LEU A 556 -9.01 -7.26 -33.63
N THR A 557 -10.24 -6.89 -34.00
CA THR A 557 -11.36 -7.84 -34.12
C THR A 557 -11.05 -8.91 -35.18
N GLU A 558 -10.53 -8.53 -36.35
CA GLU A 558 -10.11 -9.47 -37.41
C GLU A 558 -8.99 -10.42 -36.89
N PHE A 559 -8.05 -9.90 -36.12
CA PHE A 559 -6.99 -10.70 -35.47
C PHE A 559 -7.57 -11.71 -34.48
N ILE A 560 -8.52 -11.29 -33.63
CA ILE A 560 -9.20 -12.13 -32.63
C ILE A 560 -9.94 -13.29 -33.32
N HIS A 561 -10.62 -13.03 -34.44
CA HIS A 561 -11.28 -14.09 -35.24
C HIS A 561 -10.28 -15.13 -35.80
N GLY A 562 -9.04 -14.75 -36.02
CA GLY A 562 -7.99 -15.66 -36.47
C GLY A 562 -7.36 -16.53 -35.38
N ILE A 563 -7.68 -16.28 -34.11
CA ILE A 563 -7.15 -17.08 -32.98
C ILE A 563 -7.94 -18.39 -32.80
N TYR A 564 -9.23 -18.42 -33.12
CA TYR A 564 -10.15 -19.55 -32.90
C TYR A 564 -10.83 -20.03 -34.18
#